data_5323695a1d3d22239a32f138be8996ff
#
_entry.id   5323695a1d3d22239a32f138be8996ff
#
_cell.length_a   1.000
_cell.length_b   1.000
_cell.length_c   1.000
_cell.angle_alpha   90.00
_cell.angle_beta   90.00
_cell.angle_gamma   90.00
#
_symmetry.space_group_name_H-M   'P 1'
#
loop_
_entity.id
_entity.type
_entity.pdbx_description
1 polymer ?
#
loop_
_entity_poly.entity_id
_entity_poly.type
_entity_poly.pdbx_seq_one_letter_code
_entity_poly.pdbx_strand_id
1 'polypeptide(L)'
;MVLNDLGSKLANALSSLSKHTVIDEEIMEDVLKEITKALLSADVNVQYVVQMKKNIVKAVDIDDLAGGINAKKMLEKAVFNELCNMLDGGDAKSEVKAKFVPKKGKPNVVMFVGLQGCGKTTTCTKYASYYARKGFKPALVCADTFRAGAFDQLKQNATKAKIPFYGSYTESDPAKIAAEGVQRFKEEKFD
;
A
#
# COMPACT_ATOMS: atom_id res chain seq x y z
N MET A 1 7.24 -14.21 1.75
CA MET A 1 6.84 -15.43 1.03
C MET A 1 5.45 -15.30 0.41
N VAL A 2 4.44 -14.75 1.09
CA VAL A 2 3.06 -14.60 0.55
C VAL A 2 3.01 -13.81 -0.76
N LEU A 3 3.79 -12.74 -0.91
CA LEU A 3 3.81 -11.92 -2.14
C LEU A 3 4.39 -12.63 -3.35
N ASN A 4 5.39 -13.50 -3.17
CA ASN A 4 5.96 -14.29 -4.26
C ASN A 4 4.96 -15.35 -4.76
N ASP A 5 4.20 -15.96 -3.83
CA ASP A 5 3.16 -16.93 -4.15
C ASP A 5 1.99 -16.26 -4.90
N LEU A 6 1.54 -15.10 -4.44
CA LEU A 6 0.52 -14.31 -5.13
C LEU A 6 0.99 -13.90 -6.53
N GLY A 7 2.21 -13.37 -6.65
CA GLY A 7 2.79 -13.00 -7.94
C GLY A 7 2.84 -14.17 -8.93
N SER A 8 3.27 -15.35 -8.47
CA SER A 8 3.30 -16.57 -9.29
C SER A 8 1.90 -17.02 -9.74
N LYS A 9 0.90 -16.96 -8.84
CA LYS A 9 -0.48 -17.31 -9.16
C LYS A 9 -1.08 -16.35 -10.20
N LEU A 10 -0.87 -15.04 -10.03
CA LEU A 10 -1.32 -14.04 -11.00
C LEU A 10 -0.62 -14.20 -12.36
N ALA A 11 0.69 -14.41 -12.37
CA ALA A 11 1.45 -14.67 -13.60
C ALA A 11 0.97 -15.93 -14.31
N ASN A 12 0.68 -17.01 -13.58
CA ASN A 12 0.17 -18.25 -14.14
C ASN A 12 -1.24 -18.07 -14.73
N ALA A 13 -2.12 -17.34 -14.02
CA ALA A 13 -3.47 -17.05 -14.54
C ALA A 13 -3.41 -16.23 -15.84
N LEU A 14 -2.53 -15.23 -15.92
CA LEU A 14 -2.34 -14.46 -17.15
C LEU A 14 -1.63 -15.26 -18.25
N SER A 15 -0.68 -16.14 -17.89
CA SER A 15 0.01 -16.97 -18.87
C SER A 15 -0.89 -18.02 -19.51
N SER A 16 -1.98 -18.44 -18.84
CA SER A 16 -2.97 -19.36 -19.43
C SER A 16 -3.61 -18.77 -20.68
N LEU A 17 -3.79 -17.45 -20.75
CA LEU A 17 -4.25 -16.76 -21.97
C LEU A 17 -3.37 -17.03 -23.19
N SER A 18 -2.07 -17.31 -22.98
CA SER A 18 -1.14 -17.58 -24.09
C SER A 18 -1.39 -18.92 -24.77
N LYS A 19 -2.14 -19.82 -24.14
CA LYS A 19 -2.47 -21.14 -24.66
C LYS A 19 -3.68 -21.09 -25.60
N HIS A 20 -4.43 -20.00 -25.60
CA HIS A 20 -5.63 -19.83 -26.39
C HIS A 20 -5.38 -18.88 -27.55
N THR A 21 -5.80 -19.29 -28.75
CA THR A 21 -5.65 -18.51 -30.00
C THR A 21 -6.74 -17.44 -30.10
N VAL A 22 -7.91 -17.72 -29.54
CA VAL A 22 -9.07 -16.82 -29.47
C VAL A 22 -9.46 -16.73 -28.00
N ILE A 23 -9.75 -15.55 -27.53
CA ILE A 23 -10.25 -15.31 -26.17
C ILE A 23 -11.73 -15.01 -26.29
N ASP A 24 -12.53 -15.91 -25.77
CA ASP A 24 -13.98 -15.77 -25.64
C ASP A 24 -14.35 -15.36 -24.20
N GLU A 25 -15.64 -15.20 -23.97
CA GLU A 25 -16.18 -14.82 -22.66
C GLU A 25 -15.88 -15.89 -21.59
N GLU A 26 -15.91 -17.17 -21.96
CA GLU A 26 -15.66 -18.28 -21.03
C GLU A 26 -14.22 -18.30 -20.56
N ILE A 27 -13.25 -18.15 -21.45
CA ILE A 27 -11.82 -18.08 -21.14
C ILE A 27 -11.53 -16.84 -20.30
N MET A 28 -12.13 -15.69 -20.62
CA MET A 28 -12.01 -14.48 -19.82
C MET A 28 -12.54 -14.70 -18.40
N GLU A 29 -13.69 -15.34 -18.28
CA GLU A 29 -14.30 -15.59 -16.98
C GLU A 29 -13.46 -16.55 -16.12
N ASP A 30 -12.88 -17.58 -16.72
CA ASP A 30 -12.00 -18.51 -16.02
C ASP A 30 -10.71 -17.86 -15.54
N VAL A 31 -10.07 -17.03 -16.35
CA VAL A 31 -8.90 -16.24 -15.91
C VAL A 31 -9.25 -15.29 -14.77
N LEU A 32 -10.38 -14.60 -14.84
CA LEU A 32 -10.84 -13.72 -13.78
C LEU A 32 -11.18 -14.49 -12.49
N LYS A 33 -11.68 -15.73 -12.59
CA LYS A 33 -11.87 -16.63 -11.43
C LYS A 33 -10.54 -16.98 -10.77
N GLU A 34 -9.52 -17.35 -11.55
CA GLU A 34 -8.20 -17.69 -11.01
C GLU A 34 -7.56 -16.48 -10.32
N ILE A 35 -7.60 -15.29 -10.93
CA ILE A 35 -7.12 -14.04 -10.34
C ILE A 35 -7.88 -13.73 -9.04
N THR A 36 -9.21 -13.83 -9.06
CA THR A 36 -10.06 -13.63 -7.88
C THR A 36 -9.67 -14.58 -6.75
N LYS A 37 -9.51 -15.87 -7.05
CA LYS A 37 -9.09 -16.89 -6.07
C LYS A 37 -7.70 -16.60 -5.49
N ALA A 38 -6.76 -16.16 -6.32
CA ALA A 38 -5.42 -15.80 -5.89
C ALA A 38 -5.44 -14.60 -4.93
N LEU A 39 -6.19 -13.55 -5.23
CA LEU A 39 -6.33 -12.37 -4.39
C LEU A 39 -7.03 -12.68 -3.05
N LEU A 40 -8.12 -13.45 -3.08
CA LEU A 40 -8.81 -13.88 -1.86
C LEU A 40 -7.94 -14.77 -0.98
N SER A 41 -7.12 -15.64 -1.58
CA SER A 41 -6.16 -16.47 -0.81
C SER A 41 -5.01 -15.65 -0.21
N ALA A 42 -4.82 -14.42 -0.65
CA ALA A 42 -3.87 -13.44 -0.10
C ALA A 42 -4.53 -12.43 0.85
N ASP A 43 -5.73 -12.74 1.35
CA ASP A 43 -6.51 -11.92 2.29
C ASP A 43 -6.91 -10.53 1.75
N VAL A 44 -7.01 -10.37 0.43
CA VAL A 44 -7.54 -9.13 -0.15
C VAL A 44 -9.05 -9.06 0.13
N ASN A 45 -9.53 -7.88 0.53
CA ASN A 45 -10.93 -7.67 0.86
C ASN A 45 -11.85 -8.01 -0.32
N VAL A 46 -12.86 -8.83 -0.05
CA VAL A 46 -13.81 -9.37 -1.04
C VAL A 46 -14.48 -8.25 -1.86
N GLN A 47 -14.83 -7.12 -1.24
CA GLN A 47 -15.49 -6.01 -1.94
C GLN A 47 -14.60 -5.43 -3.05
N TYR A 48 -13.30 -5.26 -2.79
CA TYR A 48 -12.35 -4.78 -3.80
C TYR A 48 -12.18 -5.78 -4.94
N VAL A 49 -12.11 -7.08 -4.62
CA VAL A 49 -11.96 -8.14 -5.64
C VAL A 49 -13.19 -8.21 -6.56
N VAL A 50 -14.39 -8.12 -5.98
CA VAL A 50 -15.65 -8.09 -6.77
C VAL A 50 -15.73 -6.83 -7.64
N GLN A 51 -15.33 -5.67 -7.10
CA GLN A 51 -15.33 -4.43 -7.86
C GLN A 51 -14.33 -4.49 -9.02
N MET A 52 -13.12 -5.00 -8.78
CA MET A 52 -12.10 -5.25 -9.80
C MET A 52 -12.65 -6.12 -10.94
N LYS A 53 -13.26 -7.27 -10.62
CA LYS A 53 -13.87 -8.14 -11.65
C LYS A 53 -14.87 -7.38 -12.51
N LYS A 54 -15.78 -6.62 -11.88
CA LYS A 54 -16.77 -5.80 -12.59
C LYS A 54 -16.14 -4.75 -13.49
N ASN A 55 -15.09 -4.09 -13.02
CA ASN A 55 -14.40 -3.06 -13.78
C ASN A 55 -13.69 -3.63 -15.00
N ILE A 56 -13.02 -4.79 -14.83
CA ILE A 56 -12.33 -5.46 -15.95
C ILE A 56 -13.35 -5.87 -17.02
N VAL A 57 -14.45 -6.52 -16.64
CA VAL A 57 -15.51 -6.93 -17.59
C VAL A 57 -16.08 -5.72 -18.35
N LYS A 58 -16.24 -4.57 -17.68
CA LYS A 58 -16.71 -3.34 -18.33
C LYS A 58 -15.67 -2.69 -19.25
N ALA A 59 -14.38 -2.85 -18.93
CA ALA A 59 -13.29 -2.24 -19.69
C ALA A 59 -12.90 -3.05 -20.94
N VAL A 60 -13.32 -4.31 -21.00
CA VAL A 60 -13.05 -5.21 -22.12
C VAL A 60 -14.35 -5.39 -22.88
N ASP A 61 -14.43 -4.80 -24.08
CA ASP A 61 -15.58 -5.01 -24.97
C ASP A 61 -15.47 -6.39 -25.62
N ILE A 62 -16.51 -7.19 -25.46
CA ILE A 62 -16.52 -8.60 -25.93
C ILE A 62 -16.41 -8.64 -27.46
N ASP A 63 -16.96 -7.66 -28.15
CA ASP A 63 -16.91 -7.59 -29.64
C ASP A 63 -15.47 -7.31 -30.13
N ASP A 64 -14.64 -6.61 -29.34
CA ASP A 64 -13.22 -6.41 -29.62
C ASP A 64 -12.35 -7.65 -29.32
N LEU A 65 -12.84 -8.60 -28.50
CA LEU A 65 -12.14 -9.84 -28.18
C LEU A 65 -12.02 -10.82 -29.38
N ALA A 66 -12.88 -10.73 -30.36
CA ALA A 66 -12.83 -11.55 -31.57
C ALA A 66 -11.57 -11.32 -32.45
N GLY A 67 -10.80 -10.26 -32.14
CA GLY A 67 -9.61 -9.84 -32.87
C GLY A 67 -8.28 -10.54 -32.52
N GLY A 68 -8.28 -11.65 -31.77
CA GLY A 68 -7.08 -12.48 -31.54
C GLY A 68 -6.00 -11.83 -30.67
N ILE A 69 -4.83 -11.48 -31.21
CA ILE A 69 -3.65 -10.99 -30.45
C ILE A 69 -3.94 -9.70 -29.68
N ASN A 70 -4.86 -8.86 -30.14
CA ASN A 70 -5.25 -7.64 -29.45
C ASN A 70 -6.06 -7.91 -28.18
N ALA A 71 -6.95 -8.89 -28.18
CA ALA A 71 -7.77 -9.25 -27.04
C ALA A 71 -6.98 -9.64 -25.80
N LYS A 72 -5.94 -10.45 -25.98
CA LYS A 72 -5.03 -10.84 -24.90
C LYS A 72 -4.35 -9.62 -24.25
N LYS A 73 -3.76 -8.73 -25.08
CA LYS A 73 -3.09 -7.53 -24.59
C LYS A 73 -4.07 -6.58 -23.89
N MET A 74 -5.30 -6.48 -24.39
CA MET A 74 -6.36 -5.67 -23.79
C MET A 74 -6.73 -6.21 -22.41
N LEU A 75 -6.94 -7.52 -22.27
CA LEU A 75 -7.26 -8.15 -21.01
C LEU A 75 -6.10 -8.03 -20.00
N GLU A 76 -4.86 -8.34 -20.42
CA GLU A 76 -3.67 -8.15 -19.58
C GLU A 76 -3.54 -6.71 -19.09
N LYS A 77 -3.75 -5.73 -19.98
CA LYS A 77 -3.70 -4.31 -19.64
C LYS A 77 -4.84 -3.89 -18.71
N ALA A 78 -6.06 -4.40 -18.93
CA ALA A 78 -7.20 -4.12 -18.06
C ALA A 78 -6.97 -4.67 -16.65
N VAL A 79 -6.49 -5.90 -16.51
CA VAL A 79 -6.12 -6.51 -15.22
C VAL A 79 -5.02 -5.71 -14.54
N PHE A 80 -3.95 -5.37 -15.27
CA PHE A 80 -2.85 -4.57 -14.72
C PHE A 80 -3.32 -3.20 -14.22
N ASN A 81 -4.11 -2.50 -15.01
CA ASN A 81 -4.63 -1.18 -14.62
C ASN A 81 -5.52 -1.27 -13.38
N GLU A 82 -6.39 -2.28 -13.29
CA GLU A 82 -7.25 -2.45 -12.12
C GLU A 82 -6.47 -2.83 -10.87
N LEU A 83 -5.44 -3.65 -10.97
CA LEU A 83 -4.54 -3.93 -9.85
C LEU A 83 -3.81 -2.65 -9.38
N CYS A 84 -3.36 -1.81 -10.31
CA CYS A 84 -2.78 -0.50 -9.98
C CYS A 84 -3.81 0.41 -9.30
N ASN A 85 -5.05 0.48 -9.81
CA ASN A 85 -6.12 1.27 -9.21
C ASN A 85 -6.45 0.83 -7.78
N MET A 86 -6.45 -0.49 -7.52
CA MET A 86 -6.62 -1.02 -6.17
C MET A 86 -5.52 -0.57 -5.21
N LEU A 87 -4.26 -0.50 -5.68
CA LEU A 87 -3.11 -0.04 -4.89
C LEU A 87 -3.12 1.48 -4.69
N ASP A 88 -3.58 2.23 -5.66
CA ASP A 88 -3.71 3.69 -5.57
C ASP A 88 -4.85 4.14 -4.62
N GLY A 89 -5.62 3.20 -4.11
CA GLY A 89 -6.60 3.45 -3.03
C GLY A 89 -7.86 4.15 -3.47
N GLY A 90 -8.28 4.04 -4.73
CA GLY A 90 -9.56 4.56 -5.01
C GLY A 90 -10.01 4.73 -6.45
N ASP A 91 -11.26 5.04 -6.59
CA ASP A 91 -11.94 5.30 -7.82
C ASP A 91 -11.22 6.36 -8.65
N ALA A 92 -10.88 6.01 -9.88
CA ALA A 92 -10.35 6.94 -10.89
C ALA A 92 -11.29 8.13 -11.19
N LYS A 93 -12.44 8.20 -10.50
CA LYS A 93 -13.44 9.29 -10.57
C LYS A 93 -13.54 10.12 -9.29
N SER A 94 -12.92 9.71 -8.16
CA SER A 94 -12.78 10.63 -7.05
C SER A 94 -11.71 11.62 -7.45
N GLU A 95 -12.04 12.91 -7.43
CA GLU A 95 -11.11 14.03 -7.57
C GLU A 95 -9.77 13.64 -7.02
N VAL A 96 -8.72 13.72 -7.83
CA VAL A 96 -7.34 13.40 -7.46
C VAL A 96 -7.09 14.07 -6.13
N LYS A 97 -7.25 13.32 -5.04
CA LYS A 97 -6.95 13.84 -3.70
C LYS A 97 -5.53 14.31 -3.79
N ALA A 98 -5.35 15.62 -3.75
CA ALA A 98 -4.05 16.24 -3.92
C ALA A 98 -3.05 15.48 -3.05
N LYS A 99 -1.97 14.97 -3.65
CA LYS A 99 -0.94 14.22 -2.92
C LYS A 99 -0.59 14.98 -1.65
N PHE A 100 -0.58 14.29 -0.52
CA PHE A 100 -0.21 14.92 0.75
C PHE A 100 1.20 15.53 0.62
N VAL A 101 1.28 16.84 0.80
CA VAL A 101 2.53 17.58 0.82
C VAL A 101 2.66 18.22 2.19
N PRO A 102 3.66 17.84 3.00
CA PRO A 102 3.89 18.47 4.29
C PRO A 102 4.09 19.97 4.15
N LYS A 103 3.48 20.73 5.05
CA LYS A 103 3.58 22.20 5.10
C LYS A 103 4.43 22.62 6.30
N LYS A 104 5.51 23.35 6.05
CA LYS A 104 6.39 23.88 7.09
C LYS A 104 5.64 24.87 7.97
N GLY A 105 5.92 24.82 9.28
CA GLY A 105 5.24 25.66 10.27
C GLY A 105 3.83 25.22 10.64
N LYS A 106 3.41 24.03 10.19
CA LYS A 106 2.13 23.41 10.57
C LYS A 106 2.38 21.95 10.98
N PRO A 107 1.65 21.43 11.97
CA PRO A 107 1.81 20.02 12.35
C PRO A 107 1.36 19.10 11.20
N ASN A 108 2.26 18.23 10.79
CA ASN A 108 2.02 17.20 9.78
C ASN A 108 2.24 15.83 10.44
N VAL A 109 1.18 15.07 10.62
CA VAL A 109 1.25 13.75 11.24
C VAL A 109 1.24 12.68 10.17
N VAL A 110 2.32 11.88 10.11
CA VAL A 110 2.48 10.78 9.14
C VAL A 110 2.64 9.46 9.87
N MET A 111 1.76 8.52 9.61
CA MET A 111 1.80 7.18 10.19
C MET A 111 2.33 6.17 9.17
N PHE A 112 3.35 5.39 9.58
CA PHE A 112 3.88 4.29 8.78
C PHE A 112 3.22 2.98 9.16
N VAL A 113 2.50 2.38 8.23
CA VAL A 113 1.80 1.11 8.38
C VAL A 113 2.40 0.04 7.47
N GLY A 114 2.26 -1.21 7.84
CA GLY A 114 2.71 -2.34 7.03
C GLY A 114 2.99 -3.59 7.87
N LEU A 115 3.32 -4.68 7.19
CA LEU A 115 3.63 -5.97 7.80
C LEU A 115 4.93 -5.94 8.61
N GLN A 116 5.12 -6.92 9.47
CA GLN A 116 6.37 -7.11 10.19
C GLN A 116 7.54 -7.31 9.21
N GLY A 117 8.68 -6.67 9.48
CA GLY A 117 9.86 -6.79 8.63
C GLY A 117 9.86 -5.95 7.35
N CYS A 118 8.77 -5.25 7.01
CA CYS A 118 8.71 -4.42 5.78
C CYS A 118 9.48 -3.09 5.85
N GLY A 119 10.22 -2.84 6.92
CA GLY A 119 11.10 -1.68 7.04
C GLY A 119 10.45 -0.37 7.53
N LYS A 120 9.27 -0.44 8.18
CA LYS A 120 8.57 0.76 8.71
C LYS A 120 9.47 1.70 9.51
N THR A 121 10.11 1.19 10.55
CA THR A 121 10.97 1.98 11.45
C THR A 121 12.14 2.63 10.72
N THR A 122 12.78 1.88 9.82
CA THR A 122 13.89 2.39 9.01
C THR A 122 13.43 3.48 8.06
N THR A 123 12.28 3.27 7.39
CA THR A 123 11.72 4.23 6.44
C THR A 123 11.25 5.49 7.15
N CYS A 124 10.60 5.35 8.30
CA CYS A 124 10.18 6.48 9.15
C CYS A 124 11.37 7.39 9.51
N THR A 125 12.47 6.81 9.98
CA THR A 125 13.69 7.55 10.30
C THR A 125 14.31 8.23 9.07
N LYS A 126 14.36 7.54 7.92
CA LYS A 126 14.86 8.12 6.67
C LYS A 126 13.98 9.27 6.17
N TYR A 127 12.67 9.12 6.28
CA TYR A 127 11.70 10.14 5.91
C TYR A 127 11.85 11.40 6.78
N ALA A 128 11.95 11.23 8.09
CA ALA A 128 12.21 12.32 9.02
C ALA A 128 13.54 13.02 8.71
N SER A 129 14.63 12.26 8.46
CA SER A 129 15.93 12.81 8.08
C SER A 129 15.89 13.59 6.75
N TYR A 130 15.09 13.12 5.79
CA TYR A 130 14.90 13.82 4.52
C TYR A 130 14.23 15.19 4.72
N TYR A 131 13.18 15.27 5.56
CA TYR A 131 12.51 16.54 5.83
C TYR A 131 13.34 17.45 6.75
N ALA A 132 14.12 16.90 7.69
CA ALA A 132 15.08 17.70 8.46
C ALA A 132 16.05 18.46 7.55
N ARG A 133 16.58 17.78 6.53
CA ARG A 133 17.46 18.41 5.50
C ARG A 133 16.76 19.49 4.68
N LYS A 134 15.43 19.42 4.56
CA LYS A 134 14.60 20.45 3.92
C LYS A 134 14.23 21.61 4.86
N GLY A 135 14.75 21.61 6.08
CA GLY A 135 14.53 22.65 7.06
C GLY A 135 13.22 22.54 7.84
N PHE A 136 12.57 21.36 7.84
CA PHE A 136 11.49 21.04 8.76
C PHE A 136 12.04 20.64 10.12
N LYS A 137 11.20 20.68 11.14
CA LYS A 137 11.49 20.18 12.48
C LYS A 137 10.74 18.86 12.72
N PRO A 138 11.24 17.72 12.23
CA PRO A 138 10.59 16.44 12.41
C PRO A 138 10.84 15.87 13.79
N ALA A 139 9.91 15.06 14.27
CA ALA A 139 10.05 14.23 15.46
C ALA A 139 9.53 12.83 15.20
N LEU A 140 9.93 11.85 15.99
CA LEU A 140 9.55 10.45 15.84
C LEU A 140 8.76 9.99 17.07
N VAL A 141 7.68 9.23 16.84
CA VAL A 141 6.88 8.60 17.90
C VAL A 141 6.87 7.09 17.70
N CYS A 142 7.23 6.32 18.73
CA CYS A 142 7.16 4.88 18.74
C CYS A 142 5.83 4.41 19.32
N ALA A 143 4.92 3.97 18.48
CA ALA A 143 3.67 3.33 18.86
C ALA A 143 3.66 1.80 18.64
N ASP A 144 4.83 1.18 18.42
CA ASP A 144 4.99 -0.28 18.30
C ASP A 144 5.18 -0.88 19.70
N THR A 145 4.07 -1.23 20.35
CA THR A 145 4.06 -1.79 21.73
C THR A 145 4.15 -3.31 21.77
N PHE A 146 3.91 -3.98 20.64
CA PHE A 146 3.87 -5.44 20.61
C PHE A 146 5.25 -6.08 20.45
N ARG A 147 6.17 -5.39 19.81
CA ARG A 147 7.49 -5.92 19.52
C ARG A 147 8.50 -5.52 20.58
N ALA A 148 9.06 -6.51 21.30
CA ALA A 148 10.14 -6.26 22.25
C ALA A 148 11.30 -5.51 21.56
N GLY A 149 11.79 -4.45 22.22
CA GLY A 149 12.90 -3.64 21.71
C GLY A 149 12.55 -2.68 20.56
N ALA A 150 11.28 -2.54 20.17
CA ALA A 150 10.88 -1.62 19.11
C ALA A 150 11.22 -0.17 19.45
N PHE A 151 10.98 0.23 20.70
CA PHE A 151 11.31 1.56 21.16
C PHE A 151 12.83 1.80 21.22
N ASP A 152 13.61 0.81 21.68
CA ASP A 152 15.09 0.92 21.70
C ASP A 152 15.65 1.03 20.28
N GLN A 153 15.09 0.27 19.33
CA GLN A 153 15.46 0.38 17.93
C GLN A 153 15.18 1.76 17.36
N LEU A 154 13.99 2.33 17.64
CA LEU A 154 13.66 3.67 17.20
C LEU A 154 14.58 4.70 17.85
N LYS A 155 14.81 4.60 19.16
CA LYS A 155 15.72 5.46 19.95
C LYS A 155 17.12 5.49 19.34
N GLN A 156 17.70 4.32 19.04
CA GLN A 156 19.02 4.23 18.41
C GLN A 156 19.05 4.94 17.04
N ASN A 157 18.04 4.69 16.21
CA ASN A 157 17.95 5.28 14.89
C ASN A 157 17.74 6.81 14.96
N ALA A 158 16.86 7.27 15.84
CA ALA A 158 16.58 8.68 16.07
C ALA A 158 17.82 9.42 16.59
N THR A 159 18.54 8.83 17.54
CA THR A 159 19.78 9.40 18.08
C THR A 159 20.86 9.53 17.01
N LYS A 160 21.05 8.49 16.18
CA LYS A 160 21.99 8.54 15.03
C LYS A 160 21.60 9.62 14.04
N ALA A 161 20.31 9.82 13.82
CA ALA A 161 19.79 10.84 12.92
C ALA A 161 19.70 12.24 13.54
N LYS A 162 19.96 12.38 14.85
CA LYS A 162 19.80 13.61 15.63
C LYS A 162 18.37 14.17 15.57
N ILE A 163 17.37 13.29 15.61
CA ILE A 163 15.95 13.63 15.55
C ILE A 163 15.34 13.35 16.92
N PRO A 164 14.57 14.29 17.50
CA PRO A 164 13.82 14.06 18.72
C PRO A 164 12.84 12.90 18.58
N PHE A 165 12.64 12.17 19.66
CA PHE A 165 11.74 11.01 19.67
C PHE A 165 10.96 10.92 20.98
N TYR A 166 9.81 10.24 20.90
CA TYR A 166 8.95 9.91 22.03
C TYR A 166 8.52 8.45 21.97
N GLY A 167 8.31 7.85 23.11
CA GLY A 167 7.79 6.50 23.30
C GLY A 167 7.68 6.18 24.78
N SER A 168 7.05 5.05 25.11
CA SER A 168 6.87 4.59 26.48
C SER A 168 7.34 3.14 26.64
N TYR A 169 7.90 2.81 27.79
CA TYR A 169 8.19 1.43 28.21
C TYR A 169 7.06 0.81 29.04
N THR A 170 6.16 1.65 29.57
CA THR A 170 5.15 1.25 30.55
C THR A 170 3.72 1.27 29.97
N GLU A 171 3.45 2.15 29.02
CA GLU A 171 2.15 2.19 28.35
C GLU A 171 2.09 1.13 27.27
N SER A 172 1.05 0.33 27.32
CA SER A 172 0.79 -0.76 26.35
C SER A 172 -0.16 -0.36 25.22
N ASP A 173 -0.93 0.73 25.41
CA ASP A 173 -1.86 1.21 24.38
C ASP A 173 -1.14 2.07 23.34
N PRO A 174 -0.98 1.57 22.09
CA PRO A 174 -0.31 2.31 21.03
C PRO A 174 -1.01 3.64 20.68
N ALA A 175 -2.35 3.69 20.83
CA ALA A 175 -3.12 4.90 20.53
C ALA A 175 -2.83 6.01 21.52
N LYS A 176 -2.70 5.69 22.82
CA LYS A 176 -2.32 6.66 23.85
C LYS A 176 -0.92 7.20 23.61
N ILE A 177 0.07 6.32 23.38
CA ILE A 177 1.45 6.75 23.09
C ILE A 177 1.49 7.67 21.89
N ALA A 178 0.76 7.31 20.82
CA ALA A 178 0.70 8.13 19.62
C ALA A 178 0.08 9.50 19.90
N ALA A 179 -1.04 9.55 20.63
CA ALA A 179 -1.72 10.80 20.98
C ALA A 179 -0.84 11.72 21.84
N GLU A 180 -0.24 11.16 22.89
CA GLU A 180 0.67 11.91 23.78
C GLU A 180 1.90 12.44 23.05
N GLY A 181 2.54 11.60 22.21
CA GLY A 181 3.70 12.01 21.44
C GLY A 181 3.36 13.12 20.42
N VAL A 182 2.24 13.00 19.73
CA VAL A 182 1.77 14.02 18.79
C VAL A 182 1.42 15.32 19.52
N GLN A 183 0.74 15.24 20.65
CA GLN A 183 0.37 16.41 21.42
C GLN A 183 1.62 17.16 21.93
N ARG A 184 2.55 16.44 22.52
CA ARG A 184 3.83 16.98 22.99
C ARG A 184 4.57 17.72 21.90
N PHE A 185 4.75 17.09 20.72
CA PHE A 185 5.50 17.73 19.64
C PHE A 185 4.75 18.88 18.98
N LYS A 186 3.41 18.91 19.03
CA LYS A 186 2.63 20.09 18.64
C LYS A 186 2.89 21.27 19.57
N GLU A 187 2.89 21.04 20.87
CA GLU A 187 3.18 22.08 21.89
C GLU A 187 4.60 22.61 21.75
N GLU A 188 5.56 21.74 21.45
CA GLU A 188 6.97 22.09 21.18
C GLU A 188 7.20 22.71 19.79
N LYS A 189 6.13 22.94 18.99
CA LYS A 189 6.16 23.54 17.63
C LYS A 189 7.03 22.78 16.64
N PHE A 190 6.90 21.46 16.63
CA PHE A 190 7.42 20.61 15.56
C PHE A 190 6.49 20.64 14.35
N ASP A 191 7.07 20.37 13.13
CA ASP A 191 6.34 20.33 11.88
C ASP A 191 5.73 18.94 11.66
#